data_258638ced244a218e11d6977abdc5b22
#
_entry.id   258638ced244a218e11d6977abdc5b22
#
_cell.length_a   1.000
_cell.length_b   1.000
_cell.length_c   1.000
_cell.angle_alpha   90.00
_cell.angle_beta   90.00
_cell.angle_gamma   90.00
#
_symmetry.space_group_name_H-M   'P 1'
#
loop_
_entity.id
_entity.type
_entity.pdbx_description
1 polymer ?
#
loop_
_entity_poly.entity_id
_entity_poly.type
_entity_poly.pdbx_seq_one_letter_code
_entity_poly.pdbx_strand_id
1 'polypeptide(L)'
;MNDVIIIIPTYNEFENIENIIRKIFSLQSNYHLLVIDDNSPDMTSHVVKKLISEFENKLFIKIREKKLGLGSAYVTGFKYALKKEYKHIVTMDADLSHNPNDIPKLIQNTSDLCIGSRYISGINVVNWPLERIILSYMASLYVRIISGMPVKDPTSGFVCYKAEKLELLNLDSIKSNGYSFQIEMKFKFFMKKYILKEIPIIFTDRKFGKSKLNGSIIGEAFFEVILMKIRSYFKK
;
A
#
# COMPACT_ATOMS: atom_id res chain seq x y z
N MET A 1 -8.72 -22.92 3.09
CA MET A 1 -8.96 -21.47 3.31
C MET A 1 -7.79 -20.72 2.74
N ASN A 2 -8.03 -19.69 1.94
CA ASN A 2 -6.96 -18.89 1.37
C ASN A 2 -6.61 -17.78 2.37
N ASP A 3 -5.41 -17.85 2.94
CA ASP A 3 -5.04 -17.01 4.07
C ASP A 3 -4.56 -15.61 3.67
N VAL A 4 -4.18 -15.41 2.40
CA VAL A 4 -3.53 -14.17 1.94
C VAL A 4 -4.21 -13.60 0.70
N ILE A 5 -4.51 -12.31 0.76
CA ILE A 5 -4.92 -11.52 -0.41
C ILE A 5 -4.00 -10.33 -0.61
N ILE A 6 -3.62 -10.09 -1.86
CA ILE A 6 -2.84 -8.92 -2.27
C ILE A 6 -3.81 -7.92 -2.90
N ILE A 7 -3.74 -6.65 -2.52
CA ILE A 7 -4.58 -5.58 -3.05
C ILE A 7 -3.72 -4.62 -3.85
N ILE A 8 -4.07 -4.44 -5.12
CA ILE A 8 -3.38 -3.54 -6.05
C ILE A 8 -4.39 -2.52 -6.57
N PRO A 9 -4.32 -1.26 -6.15
CA PRO A 9 -5.08 -0.18 -6.74
C PRO A 9 -4.48 0.22 -8.08
N THR A 10 -5.33 0.46 -9.09
CA THR A 10 -4.90 0.86 -10.43
C THR A 10 -5.62 2.10 -10.93
N TYR A 11 -4.89 2.94 -11.64
CA TYR A 11 -5.39 4.00 -12.51
C TYR A 11 -4.37 4.31 -13.59
N ASN A 12 -4.64 3.92 -14.83
CA ASN A 12 -3.72 3.99 -15.97
C ASN A 12 -2.42 3.21 -15.74
N GLU A 13 -2.57 1.88 -15.61
CA GLU A 13 -1.46 0.94 -15.38
C GLU A 13 -1.42 -0.17 -16.46
N PHE A 14 -1.92 0.12 -17.67
CA PHE A 14 -2.01 -0.82 -18.78
C PHE A 14 -0.67 -1.53 -19.07
N GLU A 15 0.43 -0.77 -19.06
CA GLU A 15 1.78 -1.28 -19.37
C GLU A 15 2.38 -2.16 -18.26
N ASN A 16 1.86 -2.05 -17.04
CA ASN A 16 2.43 -2.70 -15.85
C ASN A 16 1.59 -3.88 -15.35
N ILE A 17 0.25 -3.79 -15.48
CA ILE A 17 -0.68 -4.64 -14.73
C ILE A 17 -0.55 -6.13 -15.06
N GLU A 18 -0.36 -6.51 -16.31
CA GLU A 18 -0.18 -7.92 -16.68
C GLU A 18 1.09 -8.50 -16.07
N ASN A 19 2.19 -7.74 -16.16
CA ASN A 19 3.49 -8.18 -15.67
C ASN A 19 3.50 -8.39 -14.15
N ILE A 20 2.88 -7.47 -13.37
CA ILE A 20 2.81 -7.63 -11.91
C ILE A 20 1.93 -8.82 -11.51
N ILE A 21 0.79 -9.04 -12.20
CA ILE A 21 -0.09 -10.18 -11.95
C ILE A 21 0.67 -11.49 -12.17
N ARG A 22 1.32 -11.65 -13.32
CA ARG A 22 2.09 -12.85 -13.66
C ARG A 22 3.24 -13.09 -12.67
N LYS A 23 3.96 -12.06 -12.27
CA LYS A 23 5.03 -12.16 -11.26
C LYS A 23 4.51 -12.61 -9.90
N ILE A 24 3.35 -12.11 -9.45
CA ILE A 24 2.76 -12.55 -8.18
C ILE A 24 2.37 -14.02 -8.24
N PHE A 25 1.72 -14.45 -9.31
CA PHE A 25 1.31 -15.86 -9.44
C PHE A 25 2.46 -16.83 -9.73
N SER A 26 3.59 -16.35 -10.24
CA SER A 26 4.80 -17.17 -10.39
C SER A 26 5.50 -17.54 -9.07
N LEU A 27 5.09 -16.93 -7.94
CA LEU A 27 5.67 -17.24 -6.62
C LEU A 27 5.27 -18.62 -6.06
N GLN A 28 4.54 -19.45 -6.82
CA GLN A 28 4.10 -20.80 -6.44
C GLN A 28 3.39 -20.87 -5.07
N SER A 29 2.79 -19.77 -4.66
CA SER A 29 2.06 -19.63 -3.41
C SER A 29 0.56 -19.56 -3.67
N ASN A 30 -0.25 -19.92 -2.67
CA ASN A 30 -1.71 -19.85 -2.81
C ASN A 30 -2.22 -18.44 -2.48
N TYR A 31 -1.69 -17.42 -3.17
CA TYR A 31 -2.12 -16.04 -3.00
C TYR A 31 -3.35 -15.75 -3.85
N HIS A 32 -4.24 -14.93 -3.30
CA HIS A 32 -5.28 -14.26 -4.05
C HIS A 32 -4.87 -12.82 -4.37
N LEU A 33 -5.31 -12.31 -5.49
CA LEU A 33 -5.04 -10.96 -5.94
C LEU A 33 -6.34 -10.23 -6.25
N LEU A 34 -6.53 -9.07 -5.65
CA LEU A 34 -7.64 -8.17 -5.92
C LEU A 34 -7.12 -6.87 -6.53
N VAL A 35 -7.49 -6.61 -7.77
CA VAL A 35 -7.26 -5.33 -8.43
C VAL A 35 -8.44 -4.41 -8.16
N ILE A 36 -8.18 -3.19 -7.67
CA ILE A 36 -9.18 -2.13 -7.49
C ILE A 36 -8.93 -1.05 -8.55
N ASP A 37 -9.70 -1.08 -9.62
CA ASP A 37 -9.51 -0.15 -10.74
C ASP A 37 -10.42 1.07 -10.64
N ASP A 38 -9.82 2.26 -10.74
CA ASP A 38 -10.48 3.55 -10.65
C ASP A 38 -11.07 4.01 -11.99
N ASN A 39 -11.68 3.06 -12.72
CA ASN A 39 -12.22 3.28 -14.07
C ASN A 39 -11.17 3.83 -15.02
N SER A 40 -10.07 3.09 -15.16
CA SER A 40 -8.95 3.47 -16.01
C SER A 40 -9.36 3.60 -17.48
N PRO A 41 -9.14 4.74 -18.14
CA PRO A 41 -9.47 4.93 -19.56
C PRO A 41 -8.51 4.19 -20.51
N ASP A 42 -7.35 3.72 -20.03
CA ASP A 42 -6.30 3.08 -20.82
C ASP A 42 -6.48 1.57 -21.02
N MET A 43 -7.66 1.03 -20.74
CA MET A 43 -7.95 -0.41 -20.84
C MET A 43 -7.28 -1.30 -19.79
N THR A 44 -6.71 -0.76 -18.72
CA THR A 44 -6.14 -1.54 -17.59
C THR A 44 -7.09 -2.64 -17.12
N SER A 45 -8.37 -2.30 -16.87
CA SER A 45 -9.38 -3.26 -16.40
C SER A 45 -9.66 -4.38 -17.41
N HIS A 46 -9.53 -4.11 -18.72
CA HIS A 46 -9.71 -5.11 -19.76
C HIS A 46 -8.60 -6.16 -19.73
N VAL A 47 -7.36 -5.74 -19.52
CA VAL A 47 -6.21 -6.66 -19.36
C VAL A 47 -6.45 -7.59 -18.17
N VAL A 48 -6.85 -7.04 -17.02
CA VAL A 48 -7.14 -7.86 -15.82
C VAL A 48 -8.25 -8.86 -16.09
N LYS A 49 -9.35 -8.44 -16.73
CA LYS A 49 -10.49 -9.33 -17.06
C LYS A 49 -10.07 -10.50 -17.96
N LYS A 50 -9.16 -10.30 -18.92
CA LYS A 50 -8.62 -11.37 -19.76
C LYS A 50 -7.83 -12.39 -18.94
N LEU A 51 -7.09 -11.93 -17.93
CA LEU A 51 -6.26 -12.81 -17.11
C LEU A 51 -7.08 -13.60 -16.06
N ILE A 52 -8.33 -13.21 -15.75
CA ILE A 52 -9.17 -13.94 -14.79
C ILE A 52 -9.39 -15.40 -15.23
N SER A 53 -9.55 -15.67 -16.52
CA SER A 53 -9.71 -17.05 -17.03
C SER A 53 -8.45 -17.91 -16.87
N GLU A 54 -7.27 -17.29 -16.85
CA GLU A 54 -6.00 -17.97 -16.61
C GLU A 54 -5.76 -18.24 -15.11
N PHE A 55 -6.22 -17.34 -14.25
CA PHE A 55 -6.04 -17.39 -12.79
C PHE A 55 -7.39 -17.51 -12.06
N GLU A 56 -8.23 -18.44 -12.51
CA GLU A 56 -9.56 -18.67 -11.93
C GLU A 56 -9.52 -18.84 -10.41
N ASN A 57 -10.49 -18.24 -9.74
CA ASN A 57 -10.64 -18.26 -8.28
C ASN A 57 -9.47 -17.63 -7.48
N LYS A 58 -8.47 -17.03 -8.14
CA LYS A 58 -7.34 -16.38 -7.49
C LYS A 58 -7.21 -14.89 -7.86
N LEU A 59 -7.61 -14.52 -9.07
CA LEU A 59 -7.58 -13.14 -9.55
C LEU A 59 -8.99 -12.54 -9.55
N PHE A 60 -9.13 -11.41 -8.87
CA PHE A 60 -10.39 -10.66 -8.76
C PHE A 60 -10.18 -9.22 -9.20
N ILE A 61 -11.22 -8.62 -9.75
CA ILE A 61 -11.24 -7.19 -10.09
C ILE A 61 -12.50 -6.52 -9.55
N LYS A 62 -12.34 -5.33 -9.00
CA LYS A 62 -13.44 -4.41 -8.69
C LYS A 62 -13.19 -3.10 -9.40
N ILE A 63 -14.05 -2.78 -10.37
CA ILE A 63 -14.01 -1.50 -11.08
C ILE A 63 -14.90 -0.52 -10.33
N ARG A 64 -14.39 0.68 -10.05
CA ARG A 64 -15.13 1.76 -9.41
C ARG A 64 -15.72 2.68 -10.49
N GLU A 65 -16.74 3.45 -10.17
CA GLU A 65 -17.43 4.31 -11.14
C GLU A 65 -16.54 5.44 -11.69
N LYS A 66 -15.61 5.94 -10.86
CA LYS A 66 -14.69 7.03 -11.22
C LYS A 66 -13.42 6.97 -10.37
N LYS A 67 -12.45 7.81 -10.71
CA LYS A 67 -11.24 8.01 -9.88
C LYS A 67 -11.60 8.64 -8.54
N LEU A 68 -11.50 7.86 -7.48
CA LEU A 68 -11.83 8.25 -6.10
C LEU A 68 -10.59 8.36 -5.20
N GLY A 69 -9.42 8.04 -5.72
CA GLY A 69 -8.14 8.15 -5.03
C GLY A 69 -7.68 6.88 -4.34
N LEU A 70 -6.37 6.85 -4.06
CA LEU A 70 -5.63 5.68 -3.58
C LEU A 70 -6.16 5.16 -2.23
N GLY A 71 -6.37 6.05 -1.27
CA GLY A 71 -6.84 5.69 0.07
C GLY A 71 -8.19 4.99 0.03
N SER A 72 -9.15 5.53 -0.71
CA SER A 72 -10.48 4.94 -0.86
C SER A 72 -10.44 3.62 -1.64
N ALA A 73 -9.48 3.42 -2.55
CA ALA A 73 -9.26 2.15 -3.24
C ALA A 73 -8.81 1.06 -2.25
N TYR A 74 -7.83 1.37 -1.40
CA TYR A 74 -7.40 0.44 -0.36
C TYR A 74 -8.52 0.13 0.64
N VAL A 75 -9.28 1.13 1.11
CA VAL A 75 -10.42 0.90 2.01
C VAL A 75 -11.44 -0.05 1.37
N THR A 76 -11.72 0.13 0.06
CA THR A 76 -12.59 -0.78 -0.69
C THR A 76 -12.05 -2.21 -0.70
N GLY A 77 -10.75 -2.37 -0.95
CA GLY A 77 -10.07 -3.65 -0.93
C GLY A 77 -10.04 -4.30 0.45
N PHE A 78 -9.79 -3.52 1.50
CA PHE A 78 -9.82 -3.98 2.89
C PHE A 78 -11.19 -4.53 3.29
N LYS A 79 -12.26 -3.80 2.99
CA LYS A 79 -13.63 -4.27 3.25
C LYS A 79 -13.95 -5.57 2.51
N TYR A 80 -13.49 -5.71 1.27
CA TYR A 80 -13.62 -6.95 0.52
C TYR A 80 -12.88 -8.10 1.20
N ALA A 81 -11.62 -7.87 1.58
CA ALA A 81 -10.76 -8.87 2.20
C ALA A 81 -11.31 -9.34 3.55
N LEU A 82 -11.76 -8.42 4.41
CA LEU A 82 -12.39 -8.73 5.69
C LEU A 82 -13.68 -9.52 5.51
N LYS A 83 -14.55 -9.13 4.58
CA LYS A 83 -15.79 -9.86 4.28
C LYS A 83 -15.53 -11.30 3.78
N LYS A 84 -14.37 -11.54 3.17
CA LYS A 84 -13.94 -12.85 2.66
C LYS A 84 -13.04 -13.62 3.65
N GLU A 85 -12.89 -13.11 4.88
CA GLU A 85 -12.20 -13.75 5.99
C GLU A 85 -10.72 -14.11 5.71
N TYR A 86 -10.02 -13.29 4.91
CA TYR A 86 -8.57 -13.44 4.75
C TYR A 86 -7.84 -13.11 6.05
N LYS A 87 -6.76 -13.82 6.35
CA LYS A 87 -5.95 -13.59 7.55
C LYS A 87 -4.90 -12.49 7.37
N HIS A 88 -4.31 -12.42 6.18
CA HIS A 88 -3.29 -11.44 5.83
C HIS A 88 -3.70 -10.66 4.59
N ILE A 89 -3.53 -9.36 4.65
CA ILE A 89 -3.87 -8.44 3.57
C ILE A 89 -2.61 -7.68 3.21
N VAL A 90 -2.08 -7.90 2.01
CA VAL A 90 -0.90 -7.22 1.50
C VAL A 90 -1.33 -6.11 0.55
N THR A 91 -0.79 -4.92 0.74
CA THR A 91 -0.94 -3.81 -0.21
C THR A 91 0.34 -3.63 -1.00
N MET A 92 0.25 -3.37 -2.31
CA MET A 92 1.39 -3.01 -3.14
C MET A 92 0.96 -2.22 -4.37
N ASP A 93 1.91 -1.51 -4.97
CA ASP A 93 1.68 -0.73 -6.20
C ASP A 93 1.77 -1.62 -7.46
N ALA A 94 1.12 -1.18 -8.55
CA ALA A 94 1.08 -1.91 -9.81
C ALA A 94 2.36 -1.74 -10.66
N ASP A 95 3.18 -0.71 -10.39
CA ASP A 95 4.25 -0.19 -11.26
C ASP A 95 5.59 -0.95 -11.17
N LEU A 96 5.60 -2.10 -10.52
CA LEU A 96 6.79 -2.94 -10.31
C LEU A 96 7.90 -2.31 -9.45
N SER A 97 7.62 -1.18 -8.80
CA SER A 97 8.57 -0.58 -7.86
C SER A 97 8.77 -1.43 -6.60
N HIS A 98 7.76 -2.19 -6.23
CA HIS A 98 7.83 -3.20 -5.18
C HIS A 98 8.11 -4.58 -5.79
N ASN A 99 9.09 -5.30 -5.25
CA ASN A 99 9.41 -6.64 -5.72
C ASN A 99 8.45 -7.69 -5.11
N PRO A 100 7.65 -8.41 -5.91
CA PRO A 100 6.76 -9.46 -5.38
C PRO A 100 7.48 -10.54 -4.56
N ASN A 101 8.76 -10.81 -4.81
CA ASN A 101 9.55 -11.77 -4.05
C ASN A 101 9.72 -11.39 -2.56
N ASP A 102 9.40 -10.17 -2.16
CA ASP A 102 9.43 -9.76 -0.76
C ASP A 102 8.08 -10.02 -0.04
N ILE A 103 7.00 -10.39 -0.76
CA ILE A 103 5.70 -10.73 -0.17
C ILE A 103 5.81 -11.82 0.91
N PRO A 104 6.49 -12.95 0.68
CA PRO A 104 6.64 -13.98 1.71
C PRO A 104 7.28 -13.46 2.99
N LYS A 105 8.30 -12.59 2.90
CA LYS A 105 8.98 -12.00 4.06
C LYS A 105 8.05 -11.10 4.89
N LEU A 106 7.14 -10.36 4.22
CA LEU A 106 6.14 -9.54 4.89
C LEU A 106 5.14 -10.40 5.67
N ILE A 107 4.67 -11.49 5.08
CA ILE A 107 3.64 -12.38 5.65
C ILE A 107 4.20 -13.21 6.79
N GLN A 108 5.40 -13.74 6.67
CA GLN A 108 6.05 -14.56 7.69
C GLN A 108 6.38 -13.81 8.98
N ASN A 109 6.32 -12.49 8.93
CA ASN A 109 6.58 -11.68 10.11
C ASN A 109 5.40 -11.76 11.10
N THR A 110 5.72 -11.98 12.39
CA THR A 110 4.72 -12.15 13.46
C THR A 110 4.09 -10.86 13.96
N SER A 111 4.40 -9.71 13.35
CA SER A 111 3.85 -8.40 13.72
C SER A 111 2.39 -8.24 13.30
N ASP A 112 1.69 -7.26 13.89
CA ASP A 112 0.33 -6.92 13.50
C ASP A 112 0.28 -6.14 12.19
N LEU A 113 1.39 -5.42 11.90
CA LEU A 113 1.63 -4.67 10.68
C LEU A 113 3.11 -4.82 10.29
N CYS A 114 3.39 -5.37 9.12
CA CYS A 114 4.74 -5.47 8.57
C CYS A 114 4.90 -4.56 7.35
N ILE A 115 5.93 -3.71 7.36
CA ILE A 115 6.17 -2.66 6.37
C ILE A 115 7.43 -3.03 5.58
N GLY A 116 7.33 -3.07 4.25
CA GLY A 116 8.49 -3.08 3.37
C GLY A 116 9.13 -1.68 3.35
N SER A 117 10.28 -1.54 3.99
CA SER A 117 10.92 -0.26 4.26
C SER A 117 12.14 -0.04 3.38
N ARG A 118 12.17 1.14 2.75
CA ARG A 118 13.34 1.64 1.99
C ARG A 118 14.46 2.13 2.91
N TYR A 119 14.16 2.35 4.20
CA TYR A 119 15.04 3.11 5.10
C TYR A 119 15.46 2.38 6.37
N ILE A 120 15.01 1.15 6.60
CA ILE A 120 15.34 0.44 7.85
C ILE A 120 16.82 0.03 7.93
N SER A 121 17.44 -0.33 6.80
CA SER A 121 18.84 -0.78 6.70
C SER A 121 19.69 0.14 5.81
N GLY A 122 19.45 1.45 5.84
CA GLY A 122 20.06 2.42 4.94
C GLY A 122 19.07 2.94 3.91
N ILE A 123 19.55 3.47 2.79
CA ILE A 123 18.71 3.98 1.69
C ILE A 123 18.73 2.96 0.56
N ASN A 124 17.65 2.22 0.41
CA ASN A 124 17.52 1.11 -0.53
C ASN A 124 16.60 1.50 -1.70
N VAL A 125 17.05 2.43 -2.54
CA VAL A 125 16.32 2.87 -3.73
C VAL A 125 17.25 2.79 -4.96
N VAL A 126 16.67 2.43 -6.11
CA VAL A 126 17.39 2.28 -7.37
C VAL A 126 16.80 3.21 -8.41
N ASN A 127 17.66 3.89 -9.16
CA ASN A 127 17.33 4.82 -10.25
C ASN A 127 16.54 6.07 -9.80
N TRP A 128 16.66 6.49 -8.53
CA TRP A 128 16.11 7.76 -8.09
C TRP A 128 17.12 8.91 -8.21
N PRO A 129 16.69 10.08 -8.67
CA PRO A 129 17.50 11.30 -8.55
C PRO A 129 17.80 11.62 -7.09
N LEU A 130 18.99 12.17 -6.81
CA LEU A 130 19.43 12.47 -5.44
C LEU A 130 18.45 13.38 -4.70
N GLU A 131 17.90 14.39 -5.37
CA GLU A 131 16.90 15.32 -4.83
C GLU A 131 15.65 14.59 -4.32
N ARG A 132 15.17 13.60 -5.07
CA ARG A 132 14.02 12.77 -4.68
C ARG A 132 14.34 11.90 -3.47
N ILE A 133 15.56 11.38 -3.38
CA ILE A 133 16.03 10.61 -2.22
C ILE A 133 16.02 11.49 -0.97
N ILE A 134 16.64 12.68 -1.05
CA ILE A 134 16.69 13.62 0.07
C ILE A 134 15.29 14.02 0.50
N LEU A 135 14.44 14.43 -0.43
CA LEU A 135 13.06 14.85 -0.15
C LEU A 135 12.25 13.72 0.53
N SER A 136 12.32 12.51 0.02
CA SER A 136 11.58 11.37 0.56
C SER A 136 12.08 10.97 1.96
N TYR A 137 13.39 11.00 2.17
CA TYR A 137 13.99 10.72 3.47
C TYR A 137 13.62 11.79 4.51
N MET A 138 13.70 13.07 4.15
CA MET A 138 13.31 14.19 5.02
C MET A 138 11.82 14.15 5.35
N ALA A 139 10.96 13.81 4.39
CA ALA A 139 9.54 13.64 4.62
C ALA A 139 9.27 12.50 5.63
N SER A 140 9.99 11.38 5.50
CA SER A 140 9.89 10.27 6.46
C SER A 140 10.37 10.66 7.86
N LEU A 141 11.46 11.42 7.96
CA LEU A 141 11.97 11.94 9.23
C LEU A 141 10.97 12.90 9.89
N TYR A 142 10.40 13.82 9.11
CA TYR A 142 9.36 14.74 9.58
C TYR A 142 8.16 14.00 10.17
N VAL A 143 7.63 13.01 9.43
CA VAL A 143 6.49 12.22 9.90
C VAL A 143 6.81 11.51 11.22
N ARG A 144 8.02 10.94 11.35
CA ARG A 144 8.46 10.29 12.59
C ARG A 144 8.50 11.24 13.77
N ILE A 145 9.07 12.43 13.60
CA ILE A 145 9.19 13.43 14.66
C ILE A 145 7.82 13.90 15.12
N ILE A 146 6.93 14.27 14.18
CA ILE A 146 5.61 14.81 14.52
C ILE A 146 4.69 13.72 15.10
N SER A 147 4.65 12.55 14.48
CA SER A 147 3.74 11.47 14.93
C SER A 147 4.24 10.75 16.18
N GLY A 148 5.55 10.68 16.38
CA GLY A 148 6.19 9.86 17.41
C GLY A 148 6.22 8.37 17.06
N MET A 149 5.90 7.97 15.82
CA MET A 149 5.97 6.57 15.39
C MET A 149 7.42 6.08 15.27
N PRO A 150 7.74 4.86 15.69
CA PRO A 150 9.09 4.29 15.55
C PRO A 150 9.36 3.72 14.14
N VAL A 151 8.55 4.11 13.13
CA VAL A 151 8.63 3.60 11.75
C VAL A 151 9.54 4.49 10.91
N LYS A 152 10.57 3.90 10.27
CA LYS A 152 11.52 4.66 9.43
C LYS A 152 10.95 5.01 8.04
N ASP A 153 10.04 4.18 7.50
CA ASP A 153 9.37 4.43 6.22
C ASP A 153 7.84 4.52 6.36
N PRO A 154 7.32 5.62 6.92
CA PRO A 154 5.88 5.77 7.13
C PRO A 154 5.10 5.94 5.82
N THR A 155 5.76 6.27 4.72
CA THR A 155 5.13 6.52 3.41
C THR A 155 5.08 5.30 2.50
N SER A 156 5.70 4.17 2.90
CA SER A 156 5.69 2.94 2.10
C SER A 156 4.26 2.42 1.88
N GLY A 157 3.95 2.05 0.63
CA GLY A 157 2.69 1.39 0.25
C GLY A 157 2.74 -0.14 0.28
N PHE A 158 3.92 -0.72 0.50
CA PHE A 158 4.12 -2.16 0.55
C PHE A 158 4.03 -2.65 1.98
N VAL A 159 2.83 -3.09 2.36
CA VAL A 159 2.49 -3.38 3.76
C VAL A 159 1.67 -4.65 3.86
N CYS A 160 1.97 -5.48 4.84
CA CYS A 160 1.14 -6.60 5.25
C CYS A 160 0.41 -6.28 6.56
N TYR A 161 -0.90 -6.40 6.54
CA TYR A 161 -1.80 -6.21 7.68
C TYR A 161 -2.32 -7.56 8.16
N LYS A 162 -2.34 -7.81 9.47
CA LYS A 162 -3.19 -8.85 10.05
C LYS A 162 -4.64 -8.39 9.99
N ALA A 163 -5.49 -9.18 9.37
CA ALA A 163 -6.91 -8.84 9.16
C ALA A 163 -7.65 -8.60 10.48
N GLU A 164 -7.42 -9.43 11.49
CA GLU A 164 -8.02 -9.28 12.84
C GLU A 164 -7.75 -7.91 13.49
N LYS A 165 -6.58 -7.30 13.23
CA LYS A 165 -6.24 -5.97 13.75
C LYS A 165 -6.81 -4.86 12.88
N LEU A 166 -6.86 -5.09 11.58
CA LEU A 166 -7.44 -4.15 10.62
C LEU A 166 -8.95 -4.02 10.82
N GLU A 167 -9.65 -5.10 11.13
CA GLU A 167 -11.09 -5.14 11.41
C GLU A 167 -11.48 -4.26 12.61
N LEU A 168 -10.61 -4.16 13.61
CA LEU A 168 -10.81 -3.32 14.80
C LEU A 168 -10.63 -1.81 14.54
N LEU A 169 -10.27 -1.44 13.32
CA LEU A 169 -10.19 -0.05 12.90
C LEU A 169 -11.48 0.39 12.21
N ASN A 170 -11.94 1.61 12.54
CA ASN A 170 -13.02 2.22 11.78
C ASN A 170 -12.48 2.70 10.42
N LEU A 171 -12.61 1.84 9.40
CA LEU A 171 -12.14 2.12 8.04
C LEU A 171 -12.90 3.28 7.38
N ASP A 172 -14.16 3.51 7.76
CA ASP A 172 -14.96 4.61 7.23
C ASP A 172 -14.52 5.99 7.76
N SER A 173 -13.77 6.01 8.86
CA SER A 173 -13.19 7.25 9.40
C SER A 173 -11.92 7.70 8.67
N ILE A 174 -11.39 6.91 7.75
CA ILE A 174 -10.18 7.22 6.98
C ILE A 174 -10.57 8.19 5.86
N LYS A 175 -10.01 9.39 5.91
CA LYS A 175 -10.29 10.47 4.95
C LYS A 175 -9.09 10.81 4.07
N SER A 176 -7.90 10.38 4.47
CA SER A 176 -6.65 10.69 3.77
C SER A 176 -6.54 9.92 2.45
N ASN A 177 -5.93 10.55 1.47
CA ASN A 177 -5.62 9.99 0.17
C ASN A 177 -4.10 9.97 -0.09
N GLY A 178 -3.66 9.23 -1.11
CA GLY A 178 -2.26 9.23 -1.52
C GLY A 178 -1.31 8.80 -0.39
N TYR A 179 -0.24 9.55 -0.19
CA TYR A 179 0.77 9.26 0.84
C TYR A 179 0.26 9.45 2.25
N SER A 180 -0.64 10.41 2.47
CA SER A 180 -1.26 10.67 3.79
C SER A 180 -2.04 9.45 4.27
N PHE A 181 -2.66 8.68 3.37
CA PHE A 181 -3.32 7.42 3.69
C PHE A 181 -2.35 6.40 4.31
N GLN A 182 -1.17 6.22 3.70
CA GLN A 182 -0.18 5.28 4.20
C GLN A 182 0.32 5.65 5.61
N ILE A 183 0.48 6.95 5.84
CA ILE A 183 0.87 7.49 7.15
C ILE A 183 -0.25 7.28 8.16
N GLU A 184 -1.50 7.63 7.80
CA GLU A 184 -2.67 7.49 8.69
C GLU A 184 -2.89 6.05 9.13
N MET A 185 -2.76 5.08 8.21
CA MET A 185 -2.92 3.66 8.53
C MET A 185 -1.90 3.19 9.57
N LYS A 186 -0.62 3.50 9.37
CA LYS A 186 0.43 3.14 10.33
C LYS A 186 0.25 3.84 11.68
N PHE A 187 -0.17 5.11 11.64
CA PHE A 187 -0.44 5.86 12.87
C PHE A 187 -1.62 5.29 13.66
N LYS A 188 -2.70 4.86 12.99
CA LYS A 188 -3.82 4.19 13.67
C LYS A 188 -3.39 2.89 14.34
N PHE A 189 -2.54 2.08 13.69
CA PHE A 189 -1.97 0.88 14.29
C PHE A 189 -1.08 1.21 15.50
N PHE A 190 -0.22 2.23 15.38
CA PHE A 190 0.62 2.71 16.46
C PHE A 190 -0.19 3.19 17.67
N MET A 191 -1.24 3.98 17.45
CA MET A 191 -2.12 4.48 18.53
C MET A 191 -2.89 3.37 19.25
N LYS A 192 -3.15 2.25 18.57
CA LYS A 192 -3.72 1.04 19.16
C LYS A 192 -2.68 0.17 19.89
N LYS A 193 -1.41 0.61 19.93
CA LYS A 193 -0.29 -0.13 20.51
C LYS A 193 -0.06 -1.51 19.87
N TYR A 194 -0.42 -1.66 18.60
CA TYR A 194 -0.14 -2.86 17.83
C TYR A 194 1.34 -2.95 17.46
N ILE A 195 1.83 -4.16 17.22
CA ILE A 195 3.23 -4.43 16.89
C ILE A 195 3.47 -4.06 15.41
N LEU A 196 4.26 -3.00 15.21
CA LEU A 196 4.72 -2.58 13.89
C LEU A 196 6.15 -3.03 13.68
N LYS A 197 6.43 -3.69 12.56
CA LYS A 197 7.78 -4.07 12.14
C LYS A 197 8.08 -3.60 10.73
N GLU A 198 9.35 -3.37 10.47
CA GLU A 198 9.86 -3.04 9.15
C GLU A 198 10.83 -4.13 8.69
N ILE A 199 10.73 -4.51 7.43
CA ILE A 199 11.72 -5.34 6.75
C ILE A 199 12.37 -4.53 5.62
N PRO A 200 13.67 -4.72 5.33
CA PRO A 200 14.31 -4.02 4.23
C PRO A 200 13.79 -4.53 2.89
N ILE A 201 13.47 -3.59 2.00
CA ILE A 201 13.17 -3.87 0.59
C ILE A 201 14.04 -2.98 -0.29
N ILE A 202 14.23 -3.39 -1.55
CA ILE A 202 14.81 -2.55 -2.59
C ILE A 202 13.66 -1.99 -3.42
N PHE A 203 13.55 -0.66 -3.46
CA PHE A 203 12.56 0.03 -4.26
C PHE A 203 13.20 0.50 -5.56
N THR A 204 12.73 0.00 -6.69
CA THR A 204 13.22 0.39 -8.02
C THR A 204 12.27 1.41 -8.62
N ASP A 205 12.80 2.47 -9.27
CA ASP A 205 11.92 3.41 -9.94
C ASP A 205 11.14 2.72 -11.07
N ARG A 206 9.91 3.17 -11.27
CA ARG A 206 9.03 2.62 -12.31
C ARG A 206 9.66 2.78 -13.69
N LYS A 207 9.41 1.82 -14.57
CA LYS A 207 9.85 1.88 -15.97
C LYS A 207 8.86 2.60 -16.86
N PHE A 208 7.56 2.48 -16.55
CA PHE A 208 6.45 3.06 -17.32
C PHE A 208 5.56 3.92 -16.42
N GLY A 209 4.89 4.90 -17.03
CA GLY A 209 4.00 5.81 -16.33
C GLY A 209 4.70 7.03 -15.73
N LYS A 210 3.91 8.03 -15.31
CA LYS A 210 4.40 9.26 -14.67
C LYS A 210 4.20 9.23 -13.16
N SER A 211 5.15 9.75 -12.41
CA SER A 211 4.97 9.95 -10.96
C SER A 211 3.80 10.90 -10.71
N LYS A 212 2.87 10.47 -9.85
CA LYS A 212 1.72 11.28 -9.43
C LYS A 212 2.09 12.24 -8.28
N LEU A 213 3.36 12.26 -7.87
CA LEU A 213 3.88 13.17 -6.85
C LEU A 213 4.01 14.58 -7.44
N ASN A 214 3.32 15.54 -6.83
CA ASN A 214 3.49 16.96 -7.09
C ASN A 214 3.61 17.75 -5.77
N GLY A 215 4.05 18.99 -5.83
CA GLY A 215 4.28 19.82 -4.64
C GLY A 215 3.05 20.04 -3.78
N SER A 216 1.85 20.08 -4.36
CA SER A 216 0.60 20.24 -3.62
C SER A 216 0.27 19.02 -2.74
N ILE A 217 0.52 17.81 -3.23
CA ILE A 217 0.33 16.56 -2.47
C ILE A 217 1.28 16.50 -1.28
N ILE A 218 2.52 16.99 -1.45
CA ILE A 218 3.50 17.04 -0.36
C ILE A 218 3.05 18.03 0.71
N GLY A 219 2.60 19.23 0.32
CA GLY A 219 2.09 20.23 1.24
C GLY A 219 0.86 19.77 2.01
N GLU A 220 -0.10 19.12 1.33
CA GLU A 220 -1.29 18.54 1.96
C GLU A 220 -0.90 17.47 2.99
N ALA A 221 0.02 16.55 2.63
CA ALA A 221 0.50 15.52 3.54
C ALA A 221 1.18 16.11 4.78
N PHE A 222 1.90 17.22 4.64
CA PHE A 222 2.55 17.92 5.75
C PHE A 222 1.55 18.38 6.80
N PHE A 223 0.50 19.09 6.40
CA PHE A 223 -0.53 19.56 7.32
C PHE A 223 -1.37 18.43 7.91
N GLU A 224 -1.71 17.41 7.10
CA GLU A 224 -2.50 16.27 7.59
C GLU A 224 -1.79 15.49 8.70
N VAL A 225 -0.46 15.37 8.69
CA VAL A 225 0.30 14.71 9.77
C VAL A 225 0.14 15.48 11.10
N ILE A 226 0.22 16.81 11.08
CA ILE A 226 0.01 17.63 12.27
C ILE A 226 -1.43 17.47 12.77
N LEU A 227 -2.42 17.60 11.87
CA LEU A 227 -3.84 17.46 12.24
C LEU A 227 -4.15 16.06 12.78
N MET A 228 -3.58 15.03 12.20
CA MET A 228 -3.70 13.66 12.69
C MET A 228 -3.18 13.53 14.12
N LYS A 229 -2.02 14.11 14.42
CA LYS A 229 -1.45 14.12 15.77
C LYS A 229 -2.33 14.88 16.74
N ILE A 230 -2.80 16.07 16.39
CA ILE A 230 -3.70 16.88 17.23
C ILE A 230 -4.99 16.11 17.51
N ARG A 231 -5.65 15.58 16.48
CA ARG A 231 -6.89 14.78 16.62
C ARG A 231 -6.71 13.56 17.54
N SER A 232 -5.50 13.02 17.64
CA SER A 232 -5.23 11.87 18.51
C SER A 232 -5.28 12.21 20.00
N TYR A 233 -5.09 13.47 20.39
CA TYR A 233 -5.23 13.92 21.78
C TYR A 233 -6.68 14.08 22.21
N PHE A 234 -7.59 14.35 21.28
CA PHE A 234 -9.02 14.55 21.54
C PHE A 234 -9.87 13.27 21.40
N LYS A 235 -9.29 12.18 20.91
CA LYS A 235 -9.94 10.87 20.78
C LYS A 235 -9.43 9.90 21.87
N LYS A 236 -9.52 10.32 23.12
CA LYS A 236 -9.39 9.40 24.28
C LYS A 236 -10.72 8.78 24.62
#